data_3ceb2620f0c4e75a1ee0e5c9371c0ff7
#
_entry.id   3ceb2620f0c4e75a1ee0e5c9371c0ff7
#
_cell.length_a   1.000
_cell.length_b   1.000
_cell.length_c   1.000
_cell.angle_alpha   90.00
_cell.angle_beta   90.00
_cell.angle_gamma   90.00
#
_symmetry.space_group_name_H-M   'P 1'
#
loop_
_entity.id
_entity.type
_entity.pdbx_description
1 polymer ?
#
loop_
_entity_poly.entity_id
_entity_poly.type
_entity_poly.pdbx_seq_one_letter_code
_entity_poly.pdbx_strand_id
1 'polypeptide(L)'
;MKNNFTWFLLCLACMMTLSCSDKKNTADESEKGVSTVLPDTKNEVAVQILKKRDFHHELVSNGKISARGKADLRFETSDVIAHIYVKNGDRVQKGQKLADLDKFRLEQKLSQSEDALLKAELELKDVLIGQGYSPDDFSKVPAETMKIAKVKSGYEQSKSQYELAKREMEHATLIAPFDGVVANLFSKPYNPANTSEAFCTIIDSKGMEADFTVLENELAFIRMGDKVVITPYAGGDAFEGSVSEINPLVDANGMVKVKALVNAGGKLFSGMNVRVSVRRSLGERLVIPKSAVVLRSGKQVVFTLKDGKAMWNYVNTGLENAIECVVSDKSQKGIEDGLLEGDTVIVTGNLNLAHEAEVYVK
;
A
#
# COMPACT_ATOMS: atom_id res chain seq x y z
N MET A 1 -4.55 -54.46 15.92
CA MET A 1 -5.61 -54.91 16.82
C MET A 1 -6.88 -54.23 16.35
N LYS A 2 -7.64 -54.94 15.54
CA LYS A 2 -8.85 -55.67 15.80
C LYS A 2 -10.02 -54.76 16.18
N ASN A 3 -10.91 -54.61 15.20
CA ASN A 3 -12.32 -55.08 15.18
C ASN A 3 -13.28 -54.04 15.76
N ASN A 4 -14.25 -53.58 14.99
CA ASN A 4 -15.60 -54.09 14.76
C ASN A 4 -16.33 -53.10 13.81
N PHE A 5 -16.58 -53.31 12.65
CA PHE A 5 -17.33 -54.13 11.71
C PHE A 5 -18.63 -54.74 12.32
N THR A 6 -19.69 -54.44 11.57
CA THR A 6 -21.04 -55.03 11.57
C THR A 6 -22.02 -54.59 12.65
N TRP A 7 -23.07 -53.93 12.21
CA TRP A 7 -24.46 -54.34 12.33
C TRP A 7 -25.40 -53.19 11.91
N PHE A 8 -26.11 -53.26 10.85
CA PHE A 8 -27.53 -53.37 10.68
C PHE A 8 -27.89 -53.21 9.20
N LEU A 9 -27.84 -54.35 8.55
CA LEU A 9 -28.59 -54.65 7.34
C LEU A 9 -29.69 -55.61 7.81
N LEU A 10 -30.91 -55.18 7.85
CA LEU A 10 -32.10 -56.02 7.69
C LEU A 10 -33.37 -55.26 8.10
N CYS A 11 -34.16 -54.84 7.18
CA CYS A 11 -35.62 -54.99 7.18
C CYS A 11 -36.12 -54.55 5.81
N LEU A 12 -36.03 -55.51 4.93
CA LEU A 12 -36.71 -55.57 3.65
C LEU A 12 -38.06 -56.22 3.87
N ALA A 13 -39.02 -55.78 3.05
CA ALA A 13 -40.21 -56.50 2.59
C ALA A 13 -41.45 -56.55 3.49
N CYS A 14 -42.46 -56.18 2.84
CA CYS A 14 -43.88 -56.62 2.85
C CYS A 14 -44.84 -55.47 3.06
N MET A 15 -45.55 -55.01 2.07
CA MET A 15 -46.87 -55.52 1.69
C MET A 15 -47.38 -54.83 0.45
N MET A 16 -47.45 -55.57 -0.63
CA MET A 16 -48.49 -55.37 -1.67
C MET A 16 -49.72 -56.06 -1.24
N THR A 17 -50.89 -55.43 -1.42
CA THR A 17 -52.15 -56.06 -1.91
C THR A 17 -53.17 -54.96 -2.13
N LEU A 18 -53.58 -54.71 -3.36
CA LEU A 18 -54.92 -55.01 -3.94
C LEU A 18 -56.13 -54.29 -3.33
N SER A 19 -56.77 -53.39 -4.08
CA SER A 19 -58.12 -53.63 -4.50
C SER A 19 -58.62 -52.62 -5.54
N CYS A 20 -58.99 -53.10 -6.70
CA CYS A 20 -59.94 -52.47 -7.65
C CYS A 20 -61.34 -52.42 -7.11
N SER A 21 -62.07 -51.36 -7.36
CA SER A 21 -63.48 -51.44 -7.59
C SER A 21 -63.98 -50.22 -8.39
N ASP A 22 -64.56 -50.51 -9.55
CA ASP A 22 -65.34 -49.64 -10.41
C ASP A 22 -66.59 -49.10 -9.69
N LYS A 23 -66.87 -47.79 -9.93
CA LYS A 23 -68.23 -47.35 -10.15
C LYS A 23 -68.29 -46.06 -10.96
N LYS A 24 -68.81 -46.17 -12.17
CA LYS A 24 -69.33 -45.06 -12.97
C LYS A 24 -70.41 -44.29 -12.17
N ASN A 25 -70.27 -42.98 -12.16
CA ASN A 25 -71.40 -42.06 -12.17
C ASN A 25 -71.08 -40.84 -12.97
N THR A 26 -71.71 -40.67 -14.06
CA THR A 26 -71.87 -39.50 -14.88
C THR A 26 -72.53 -38.39 -14.08
N ALA A 27 -71.89 -37.28 -13.92
CA ALA A 27 -72.54 -35.99 -13.69
C ALA A 27 -71.68 -34.93 -14.40
N ASP A 28 -72.33 -34.36 -15.37
CA ASP A 28 -71.92 -33.23 -16.19
C ASP A 28 -71.82 -32.00 -15.30
N GLU A 29 -70.57 -31.52 -15.03
CA GLU A 29 -70.33 -30.19 -14.49
C GLU A 29 -69.42 -29.46 -15.46
N SER A 30 -70.06 -28.55 -16.15
CA SER A 30 -69.39 -27.53 -17.01
C SER A 30 -68.24 -26.90 -16.27
N GLU A 31 -67.00 -27.21 -16.70
CA GLU A 31 -65.79 -26.43 -16.35
C GLU A 31 -66.02 -24.99 -16.86
N LYS A 32 -66.38 -24.12 -15.95
CA LYS A 32 -66.11 -22.69 -16.11
C LYS A 32 -64.62 -22.55 -16.27
N GLY A 33 -64.15 -22.26 -17.50
CA GLY A 33 -62.76 -21.91 -17.78
C GLY A 33 -62.31 -20.83 -16.83
N VAL A 34 -61.38 -21.19 -15.93
CA VAL A 34 -60.61 -20.22 -15.18
C VAL A 34 -59.75 -19.54 -16.23
N SER A 35 -60.23 -18.39 -16.71
CA SER A 35 -59.42 -17.46 -17.46
C SER A 35 -58.28 -17.02 -16.54
N THR A 36 -57.14 -17.67 -16.67
CA THR A 36 -55.90 -17.19 -16.07
C THR A 36 -55.53 -15.93 -16.85
N VAL A 37 -56.14 -14.81 -16.48
CA VAL A 37 -55.59 -13.49 -16.87
C VAL A 37 -54.28 -13.40 -16.12
N LEU A 38 -53.20 -13.77 -16.81
CA LEU A 38 -51.84 -13.37 -16.38
C LEU A 38 -51.91 -11.86 -16.20
N PRO A 39 -51.56 -11.33 -15.04
CA PRO A 39 -51.54 -9.88 -14.88
C PRO A 39 -50.62 -9.36 -15.97
N ASP A 40 -51.06 -8.37 -16.76
CA ASP A 40 -50.23 -7.61 -17.66
C ASP A 40 -49.07 -7.05 -16.83
N THR A 41 -47.98 -7.78 -16.80
CA THR A 41 -46.73 -7.32 -16.17
C THR A 41 -46.22 -6.19 -17.02
N LYS A 42 -46.62 -4.97 -16.65
CA LYS A 42 -46.05 -3.75 -17.27
C LYS A 42 -44.56 -3.82 -17.08
N ASN A 43 -43.84 -3.88 -18.17
CA ASN A 43 -42.37 -3.82 -18.13
C ASN A 43 -41.93 -2.41 -17.72
N GLU A 44 -41.89 -2.17 -16.39
CA GLU A 44 -41.40 -0.88 -15.85
C GLU A 44 -39.90 -0.83 -15.93
N VAL A 45 -39.38 0.24 -16.55
CA VAL A 45 -37.94 0.42 -16.78
C VAL A 45 -37.49 1.79 -16.32
N ALA A 46 -36.24 1.89 -15.85
CA ALA A 46 -35.55 3.17 -15.72
C ALA A 46 -34.61 3.37 -16.91
N VAL A 47 -34.55 4.60 -17.38
CA VAL A 47 -33.76 4.98 -18.55
C VAL A 47 -32.77 6.07 -18.25
N GLN A 48 -31.69 6.10 -19.02
CA GLN A 48 -30.65 7.15 -18.97
C GLN A 48 -30.28 7.53 -20.38
N ILE A 49 -30.21 8.84 -20.68
CA ILE A 49 -29.69 9.35 -21.96
C ILE A 49 -28.18 9.18 -21.95
N LEU A 50 -27.67 8.48 -22.96
CA LEU A 50 -26.26 8.21 -23.12
C LEU A 50 -25.52 9.47 -23.58
N LYS A 51 -24.53 9.90 -22.81
CA LYS A 51 -23.66 11.03 -23.14
C LYS A 51 -22.22 10.60 -22.99
N LYS A 52 -21.34 11.17 -23.81
CA LYS A 52 -19.90 11.07 -23.56
C LYS A 52 -19.58 11.80 -22.27
N ARG A 53 -18.83 11.13 -21.41
CA ARG A 53 -18.34 11.70 -20.15
C ARG A 53 -16.98 11.14 -19.81
N ASP A 54 -16.29 11.85 -18.96
CA ASP A 54 -14.96 11.41 -18.50
C ASP A 54 -15.07 10.09 -17.74
N PHE A 55 -14.40 9.07 -18.27
CA PHE A 55 -14.35 7.75 -17.65
C PHE A 55 -13.13 7.65 -16.76
N HIS A 56 -13.38 7.37 -15.49
CA HIS A 56 -12.33 7.12 -14.52
C HIS A 56 -12.11 5.63 -14.37
N HIS A 57 -10.98 5.16 -14.90
CA HIS A 57 -10.50 3.81 -14.63
C HIS A 57 -10.05 3.74 -13.17
N GLU A 58 -10.48 2.73 -12.46
CA GLU A 58 -10.15 2.50 -11.07
C GLU A 58 -9.41 1.18 -10.93
N LEU A 59 -8.15 1.28 -10.50
CA LEU A 59 -7.32 0.13 -10.16
C LEU A 59 -7.30 0.01 -8.63
N VAL A 60 -7.68 -1.16 -8.12
CA VAL A 60 -7.73 -1.43 -6.68
C VAL A 60 -6.69 -2.46 -6.30
N SER A 61 -5.86 -2.12 -5.33
CA SER A 61 -4.82 -3.00 -4.80
C SER A 61 -4.78 -2.97 -3.28
N ASN A 62 -4.17 -4.00 -2.70
CA ASN A 62 -3.82 -4.02 -1.30
C ASN A 62 -2.45 -3.38 -1.11
N GLY A 63 -2.32 -2.59 -0.05
CA GLY A 63 -1.07 -1.92 0.26
C GLY A 63 -0.78 -1.91 1.75
N LYS A 64 0.38 -1.38 2.08
CA LYS A 64 0.84 -1.18 3.45
C LYS A 64 1.36 0.23 3.61
N ILE A 65 1.01 0.87 4.71
CA ILE A 65 1.56 2.19 5.04
C ILE A 65 3.00 2.04 5.52
N SER A 66 3.89 2.84 4.96
CA SER A 66 5.27 3.00 5.40
C SER A 66 5.55 4.47 5.69
N ALA A 67 6.53 4.72 6.54
CA ALA A 67 7.01 6.07 6.75
C ALA A 67 7.99 6.43 5.63
N ARG A 68 7.94 7.65 5.13
CA ARG A 68 8.88 8.16 4.12
C ARG A 68 10.33 8.13 4.62
N GLY A 69 10.54 8.44 5.89
CA GLY A 69 11.82 8.34 6.57
C GLY A 69 11.70 7.47 7.82
N LYS A 70 12.61 6.53 7.97
CA LYS A 70 12.73 5.66 9.14
C LYS A 70 14.21 5.51 9.48
N ALA A 71 14.56 5.71 10.75
CA ALA A 71 15.90 5.43 11.24
C ALA A 71 15.83 4.52 12.47
N ASP A 72 16.43 3.35 12.37
CA ASP A 72 16.62 2.45 13.50
C ASP A 72 17.94 2.83 14.19
N LEU A 73 17.85 3.45 15.34
CA LEU A 73 18.98 3.99 16.09
C LEU A 73 19.49 2.96 17.09
N ARG A 74 20.81 2.82 17.17
CA ARG A 74 21.48 1.92 18.10
C ARG A 74 22.72 2.57 18.68
N PHE A 75 23.12 2.15 19.86
CA PHE A 75 24.42 2.51 20.40
C PHE A 75 25.54 1.72 19.69
N GLU A 76 26.68 2.37 19.46
CA GLU A 76 27.85 1.72 18.86
C GLU A 76 28.73 1.04 19.92
N THR A 77 28.60 1.46 21.20
CA THR A 77 29.33 0.90 22.33
C THR A 77 28.38 0.24 23.33
N SER A 78 28.83 -0.87 23.92
CA SER A 78 28.06 -1.59 24.95
C SER A 78 28.49 -1.06 26.32
N ASP A 79 27.73 -0.09 26.81
CA ASP A 79 27.85 0.41 28.20
C ASP A 79 26.47 0.53 28.82
N VAL A 80 26.39 0.84 30.12
CA VAL A 80 25.13 0.95 30.86
C VAL A 80 24.39 2.20 30.39
N ILE A 81 23.09 2.08 30.09
CA ILE A 81 22.21 3.21 29.79
C ILE A 81 22.01 4.02 31.06
N ALA A 82 22.57 5.22 31.14
CA ALA A 82 22.42 6.10 32.28
C ALA A 82 21.06 6.77 32.31
N HIS A 83 20.66 7.39 31.18
CA HIS A 83 19.42 8.15 31.08
C HIS A 83 18.70 7.90 29.76
N ILE A 84 17.36 7.87 29.82
CA ILE A 84 16.47 7.89 28.65
C ILE A 84 15.56 9.10 28.79
N TYR A 85 15.60 9.99 27.79
CA TYR A 85 14.90 11.29 27.81
C TYR A 85 13.55 11.28 27.11
N VAL A 86 13.21 10.18 26.42
CA VAL A 86 12.03 10.06 25.56
C VAL A 86 11.30 8.75 25.81
N LYS A 87 10.07 8.68 25.37
CA LYS A 87 9.23 7.47 25.39
C LYS A 87 8.58 7.23 24.03
N ASN A 88 8.03 6.04 23.82
CA ASN A 88 7.27 5.73 22.61
C ASN A 88 6.12 6.72 22.42
N GLY A 89 6.00 7.26 21.21
CA GLY A 89 5.00 8.25 20.83
C GLY A 89 5.45 9.71 20.99
N ASP A 90 6.59 9.98 21.65
CA ASP A 90 7.08 11.35 21.78
C ASP A 90 7.56 11.90 20.44
N ARG A 91 7.25 13.18 20.19
CA ARG A 91 7.79 13.94 19.04
C ARG A 91 9.16 14.49 19.41
N VAL A 92 10.11 14.28 18.52
CA VAL A 92 11.48 14.74 18.68
C VAL A 92 11.92 15.58 17.49
N GLN A 93 12.84 16.51 17.75
CA GLN A 93 13.47 17.36 16.74
C GLN A 93 14.86 16.81 16.37
N LYS A 94 15.32 17.13 15.16
CA LYS A 94 16.69 16.81 14.75
C LYS A 94 17.71 17.32 15.75
N GLY A 95 18.64 16.46 16.18
CA GLY A 95 19.68 16.77 17.15
C GLY A 95 19.24 16.66 18.62
N GLN A 96 17.94 16.40 18.89
CA GLN A 96 17.46 16.19 20.26
C GLN A 96 18.03 14.91 20.85
N LYS A 97 18.50 14.99 22.11
CA LYS A 97 19.00 13.83 22.86
C LYS A 97 17.87 12.86 23.17
N LEU A 98 18.14 11.58 22.95
CA LEU A 98 17.19 10.48 23.19
C LEU A 98 17.60 9.66 24.41
N ALA A 99 18.89 9.35 24.52
CA ALA A 99 19.45 8.62 25.64
C ALA A 99 20.97 8.86 25.77
N ASP A 100 21.49 8.64 26.95
CA ASP A 100 22.93 8.67 27.24
C ASP A 100 23.36 7.35 27.87
N LEU A 101 24.55 6.87 27.52
CA LEU A 101 25.28 5.83 28.26
C LEU A 101 25.98 6.43 29.45
N ASP A 102 26.41 5.58 30.40
CA ASP A 102 27.39 5.94 31.39
C ASP A 102 28.73 6.28 30.70
N LYS A 103 29.18 7.51 30.85
CA LYS A 103 30.33 8.05 30.13
C LYS A 103 31.64 7.92 30.88
N PHE A 104 31.63 7.49 32.13
CA PHE A 104 32.82 7.49 32.97
C PHE A 104 34.03 6.81 32.29
N ARG A 105 33.84 5.61 31.77
CA ARG A 105 34.91 4.85 31.10
C ARG A 105 35.40 5.53 29.84
N LEU A 106 34.46 6.11 29.05
CA LEU A 106 34.77 6.80 27.79
C LEU A 106 35.50 8.12 28.04
N GLU A 107 35.11 8.85 29.10
CA GLU A 107 35.83 10.08 29.54
C GLU A 107 37.25 9.76 29.97
N GLN A 108 37.48 8.70 30.73
CA GLN A 108 38.81 8.26 31.10
C GLN A 108 39.65 7.86 29.89
N LYS A 109 39.06 7.13 28.91
CA LYS A 109 39.73 6.75 27.70
C LYS A 109 40.09 7.96 26.84
N LEU A 110 39.17 8.92 26.73
CA LEU A 110 39.40 10.18 26.00
C LEU A 110 40.55 10.96 26.62
N SER A 111 40.55 11.16 27.98
CA SER A 111 41.61 11.84 28.70
C SER A 111 42.98 11.19 28.48
N GLN A 112 43.04 9.83 28.60
CA GLN A 112 44.31 9.12 28.35
C GLN A 112 44.79 9.29 26.92
N SER A 113 43.93 9.29 25.93
CA SER A 113 44.32 9.47 24.52
C SER A 113 44.74 10.93 24.23
N GLU A 114 44.16 11.92 24.93
CA GLU A 114 44.52 13.32 24.85
C GLU A 114 45.93 13.54 25.43
N ASP A 115 46.23 12.97 26.61
CA ASP A 115 47.55 13.01 27.21
C ASP A 115 48.60 12.35 26.32
N ALA A 116 48.27 11.22 25.69
CA ALA A 116 49.16 10.53 24.74
C ALA A 116 49.41 11.38 23.48
N LEU A 117 48.41 12.08 22.95
CA LEU A 117 48.55 12.99 21.84
C LEU A 117 49.44 14.18 22.20
N LEU A 118 49.21 14.81 23.36
CA LEU A 118 50.02 15.92 23.86
C LEU A 118 51.48 15.51 23.99
N LYS A 119 51.77 14.33 24.56
CA LYS A 119 53.14 13.78 24.65
C LYS A 119 53.77 13.61 23.27
N ALA A 120 53.01 13.05 22.29
CA ALA A 120 53.49 12.84 20.93
C ALA A 120 53.73 14.19 20.18
N GLU A 121 52.94 15.23 20.49
CA GLU A 121 53.15 16.59 19.97
C GLU A 121 54.44 17.21 20.51
N LEU A 122 54.74 17.04 21.79
CA LEU A 122 55.98 17.50 22.39
C LEU A 122 57.20 16.77 21.80
N GLU A 123 57.12 15.45 21.61
CA GLU A 123 58.11 14.62 20.97
C GLU A 123 58.37 15.04 19.51
N LEU A 124 57.27 15.35 18.77
CA LEU A 124 57.37 15.89 17.41
C LEU A 124 58.15 17.19 17.37
N LYS A 125 57.89 18.10 18.31
CA LYS A 125 58.62 19.37 18.43
C LYS A 125 60.11 19.12 18.73
N ASP A 126 60.39 18.21 19.67
CA ASP A 126 61.79 17.87 20.04
C ASP A 126 62.55 17.26 18.85
N VAL A 127 61.96 16.35 18.11
CA VAL A 127 62.55 15.75 16.89
C VAL A 127 62.87 16.82 15.85
N LEU A 128 61.97 17.81 15.64
CA LEU A 128 62.16 18.89 14.67
C LEU A 128 63.20 19.88 15.12
N ILE A 129 63.23 20.24 16.41
CA ILE A 129 64.28 21.10 17.00
C ILE A 129 65.63 20.42 16.89
N GLY A 130 65.72 19.11 17.17
CA GLY A 130 66.93 18.31 17.00
C GLY A 130 67.44 18.25 15.56
N GLN A 131 66.63 18.56 14.58
CA GLN A 131 67.00 18.70 13.15
C GLN A 131 67.31 20.14 12.73
N GLY A 132 67.27 21.09 13.70
CA GLY A 132 67.62 22.49 13.46
C GLY A 132 66.46 23.40 13.02
N TYR A 133 65.23 22.97 13.14
CA TYR A 133 64.04 23.81 12.87
C TYR A 133 63.61 24.60 14.10
N SER A 134 63.09 25.82 13.90
CA SER A 134 62.62 26.67 14.97
C SER A 134 61.34 26.10 15.60
N PRO A 135 61.19 26.07 16.96
CA PRO A 135 60.01 25.63 17.62
C PRO A 135 58.77 26.51 17.37
N ASP A 136 59.00 27.77 16.93
CA ASP A 136 57.93 28.75 16.73
C ASP A 136 57.39 28.79 15.28
N ASP A 137 58.10 28.19 14.32
CA ASP A 137 57.71 28.21 12.92
C ASP A 137 58.09 26.92 12.18
N PHE A 138 57.14 25.99 12.13
CA PHE A 138 57.30 24.75 11.37
C PHE A 138 56.82 24.85 9.92
N SER A 139 56.41 26.02 9.44
CA SER A 139 55.97 26.22 8.06
C SER A 139 57.10 26.00 7.04
N LYS A 140 58.34 26.14 7.49
CA LYS A 140 59.53 25.97 6.68
C LYS A 140 60.11 24.55 6.63
N VAL A 141 59.44 23.61 7.35
CA VAL A 141 59.88 22.22 7.37
C VAL A 141 59.44 21.54 6.06
N PRO A 142 60.39 20.93 5.31
CA PRO A 142 60.00 20.17 4.11
C PRO A 142 58.98 19.06 4.44
N ALA A 143 58.03 18.83 3.54
CA ALA A 143 56.94 17.88 3.78
C ALA A 143 57.43 16.46 4.12
N GLU A 144 58.48 16.00 3.48
CA GLU A 144 59.08 14.68 3.75
C GLU A 144 59.73 14.62 5.15
N THR A 145 60.44 15.67 5.55
CA THR A 145 61.02 15.78 6.90
C THR A 145 59.95 15.80 7.97
N MET A 146 58.87 16.56 7.75
CA MET A 146 57.70 16.58 8.63
C MET A 146 57.06 15.21 8.76
N LYS A 147 56.90 14.51 7.66
CA LYS A 147 56.32 13.16 7.64
C LYS A 147 57.15 12.16 8.45
N ILE A 148 58.49 12.18 8.28
CA ILE A 148 59.41 11.33 9.04
C ILE A 148 59.34 11.68 10.52
N ALA A 149 59.34 12.97 10.89
CA ALA A 149 59.26 13.44 12.26
C ALA A 149 57.95 13.00 12.93
N LYS A 150 56.82 13.12 12.25
CA LYS A 150 55.50 12.62 12.75
C LYS A 150 55.47 11.12 12.99
N VAL A 151 56.13 10.33 12.13
CA VAL A 151 56.24 8.87 12.32
C VAL A 151 57.12 8.57 13.54
N LYS A 152 58.27 9.23 13.67
CA LYS A 152 59.23 9.03 14.78
C LYS A 152 58.62 9.38 16.13
N SER A 153 57.86 10.47 16.23
CA SER A 153 57.20 10.92 17.45
C SER A 153 55.93 10.11 17.80
N GLY A 154 55.44 9.24 16.91
CA GLY A 154 54.18 8.56 17.06
C GLY A 154 52.94 9.48 16.98
N TYR A 155 53.09 10.73 16.49
CA TYR A 155 52.03 11.73 16.41
C TYR A 155 50.79 11.23 15.65
N GLU A 156 50.96 10.67 14.46
CA GLU A 156 49.82 10.22 13.65
C GLU A 156 49.06 9.08 14.34
N GLN A 157 49.75 8.18 15.04
CA GLN A 157 49.15 7.09 15.80
C GLN A 157 48.35 7.64 16.99
N SER A 158 48.93 8.52 17.81
CA SER A 158 48.27 9.10 18.98
C SER A 158 47.09 9.98 18.59
N LYS A 159 47.20 10.73 17.47
CA LYS A 159 46.12 11.50 16.90
C LYS A 159 44.94 10.62 16.49
N SER A 160 45.20 9.50 15.79
CA SER A 160 44.16 8.57 15.39
C SER A 160 43.44 7.92 16.59
N GLN A 161 44.20 7.63 17.68
CA GLN A 161 43.64 7.09 18.92
C GLN A 161 42.76 8.12 19.64
N TYR A 162 43.20 9.38 19.69
CA TYR A 162 42.38 10.46 20.25
C TYR A 162 41.08 10.69 19.48
N GLU A 163 41.14 10.77 18.15
CA GLU A 163 39.95 10.93 17.30
C GLU A 163 38.98 9.77 17.45
N LEU A 164 39.47 8.53 17.61
CA LEU A 164 38.65 7.37 17.88
C LEU A 164 37.95 7.47 19.24
N ALA A 165 38.71 7.78 20.30
CA ALA A 165 38.16 7.91 21.65
C ALA A 165 37.15 9.06 21.73
N LYS A 166 37.38 10.16 21.05
CA LYS A 166 36.46 11.30 20.93
C LYS A 166 35.15 10.89 20.26
N ARG A 167 35.26 10.17 19.14
CA ARG A 167 34.06 9.66 18.42
C ARG A 167 33.24 8.67 19.27
N GLU A 168 33.91 7.77 19.98
CA GLU A 168 33.23 6.84 20.90
C GLU A 168 32.48 7.61 22.01
N MET A 169 33.09 8.68 22.53
CA MET A 169 32.46 9.55 23.54
C MET A 169 31.24 10.30 22.97
N GLU A 170 31.34 10.83 21.75
CA GLU A 170 30.21 11.48 21.06
C GLU A 170 29.05 10.50 20.84
N HIS A 171 29.35 9.26 20.42
CA HIS A 171 28.38 8.20 20.17
C HIS A 171 27.79 7.57 21.44
N ALA A 172 28.30 7.93 22.62
CA ALA A 172 27.66 7.58 23.90
C ALA A 172 26.35 8.34 24.15
N THR A 173 26.09 9.40 23.36
CA THR A 173 24.80 10.12 23.36
C THR A 173 24.06 9.82 22.08
N LEU A 174 22.89 9.22 22.20
CA LEU A 174 22.03 8.95 21.05
C LEU A 174 21.15 10.16 20.78
N ILE A 175 21.18 10.65 19.53
CA ILE A 175 20.43 11.84 19.09
C ILE A 175 19.53 11.51 17.90
N ALA A 176 18.44 12.27 17.76
CA ALA A 176 17.52 12.14 16.62
C ALA A 176 18.18 12.68 15.33
N PRO A 177 18.23 11.91 14.22
CA PRO A 177 18.83 12.34 12.96
C PRO A 177 17.96 13.32 12.19
N PHE A 178 16.64 13.30 12.42
CA PHE A 178 15.64 14.19 11.81
C PHE A 178 14.42 14.34 12.73
N ASP A 179 13.51 15.25 12.40
CA ASP A 179 12.27 15.47 13.14
C ASP A 179 11.32 14.28 12.95
N GLY A 180 10.82 13.71 14.03
CA GLY A 180 10.00 12.51 13.93
C GLY A 180 9.29 12.12 15.23
N VAL A 181 8.80 10.88 15.23
CA VAL A 181 8.15 10.26 16.39
C VAL A 181 8.94 9.03 16.82
N VAL A 182 9.17 8.88 18.12
CA VAL A 182 9.86 7.73 18.72
C VAL A 182 8.96 6.50 18.71
N ALA A 183 9.49 5.39 18.25
CA ALA A 183 8.84 4.09 18.25
C ALA A 183 9.83 2.99 18.66
N ASN A 184 9.31 1.81 19.05
CA ASN A 184 10.10 0.60 19.36
C ASN A 184 11.18 0.82 20.44
N LEU A 185 10.94 1.70 21.39
CA LEU A 185 11.79 1.91 22.56
C LEU A 185 11.37 0.95 23.67
N PHE A 186 12.15 -0.09 23.92
CA PHE A 186 11.87 -1.10 24.95
C PHE A 186 12.94 -1.16 26.04
N SER A 187 14.11 -0.58 25.80
CA SER A 187 15.22 -0.52 26.76
C SER A 187 14.85 0.32 27.98
N LYS A 188 15.49 0.04 29.09
CA LYS A 188 15.30 0.75 30.39
C LYS A 188 16.65 1.26 30.91
N PRO A 189 16.66 2.35 31.67
CA PRO A 189 17.87 2.80 32.35
C PRO A 189 18.48 1.68 33.23
N TYR A 190 19.77 1.76 33.46
CA TYR A 190 20.58 0.83 34.26
C TYR A 190 20.79 -0.55 33.66
N ASN A 191 20.31 -0.78 32.40
CA ASN A 191 20.63 -1.99 31.66
C ASN A 191 21.77 -1.71 30.66
N PRO A 192 22.57 -2.72 30.28
CA PRO A 192 23.56 -2.57 29.23
C PRO A 192 22.88 -2.31 27.88
N ALA A 193 23.46 -1.42 27.09
CA ALA A 193 23.00 -1.17 25.75
C ALA A 193 23.33 -2.35 24.82
N ASN A 194 22.34 -2.78 24.01
CA ASN A 194 22.54 -3.77 22.98
C ASN A 194 23.04 -3.06 21.70
N THR A 195 24.22 -3.44 21.22
CA THR A 195 24.81 -2.86 19.99
C THR A 195 24.33 -3.54 18.72
N SER A 196 23.72 -4.74 18.82
CA SER A 196 23.23 -5.51 17.69
C SER A 196 21.79 -5.18 17.30
N GLU A 197 21.01 -4.66 18.25
CA GLU A 197 19.60 -4.32 18.03
C GLU A 197 19.37 -2.81 18.11
N ALA A 198 18.31 -2.35 17.47
CA ALA A 198 17.93 -0.96 17.56
C ALA A 198 17.47 -0.62 18.99
N PHE A 199 18.00 0.46 19.56
CA PHE A 199 17.55 1.03 20.81
C PHE A 199 16.14 1.63 20.67
N CYS A 200 15.91 2.38 19.59
CA CYS A 200 14.62 2.92 19.20
C CYS A 200 14.58 3.17 17.69
N THR A 201 13.38 3.42 17.20
CA THR A 201 13.14 3.83 15.81
C THR A 201 12.61 5.25 15.81
N ILE A 202 13.15 6.13 14.95
CA ILE A 202 12.55 7.42 14.66
C ILE A 202 11.82 7.33 13.33
N ILE A 203 10.54 7.69 13.34
CA ILE A 203 9.65 7.69 12.18
C ILE A 203 9.40 9.13 11.77
N ASP A 204 9.66 9.47 10.50
CA ASP A 204 9.37 10.80 9.97
C ASP A 204 7.86 11.08 10.05
N SER A 205 7.50 12.17 10.72
CA SER A 205 6.11 12.60 10.90
C SER A 205 5.55 13.41 9.72
N LYS A 206 6.40 13.82 8.76
CA LYS A 206 6.03 14.74 7.67
C LYS A 206 5.39 14.06 6.46
N GLY A 207 5.51 12.74 6.35
CA GLY A 207 4.95 12.01 5.21
C GLY A 207 4.81 10.52 5.46
N MET A 208 3.66 10.00 5.06
CA MET A 208 3.43 8.56 4.95
C MET A 208 3.35 8.20 3.48
N GLU A 209 3.78 6.99 3.16
CA GLU A 209 3.69 6.39 1.85
C GLU A 209 2.83 5.13 1.93
N ALA A 210 2.02 4.89 0.92
CA ALA A 210 1.35 3.62 0.74
C ALA A 210 2.14 2.81 -0.29
N ASP A 211 2.72 1.71 0.14
CA ASP A 211 3.40 0.74 -0.71
C ASP A 211 2.38 -0.28 -1.19
N PHE A 212 2.21 -0.43 -2.49
CA PHE A 212 1.29 -1.39 -3.10
C PHE A 212 1.88 -1.97 -4.38
N THR A 213 1.26 -3.01 -4.92
CA THR A 213 1.70 -3.65 -6.15
C THR A 213 0.60 -3.62 -7.19
N VAL A 214 0.99 -3.53 -8.46
CA VAL A 214 0.09 -3.59 -9.62
C VAL A 214 0.59 -4.65 -10.59
N LEU A 215 -0.29 -5.23 -11.39
CA LEU A 215 0.09 -6.16 -12.44
C LEU A 215 0.79 -5.41 -13.60
N GLU A 216 1.68 -6.08 -14.30
CA GLU A 216 2.41 -5.52 -15.45
C GLU A 216 1.45 -4.96 -16.53
N ASN A 217 0.35 -5.66 -16.81
CA ASN A 217 -0.66 -5.22 -17.79
C ASN A 217 -1.45 -3.97 -17.33
N GLU A 218 -1.46 -3.67 -16.03
CA GLU A 218 -2.12 -2.49 -15.45
C GLU A 218 -1.24 -1.24 -15.48
N LEU A 219 0.07 -1.40 -15.72
CA LEU A 219 1.01 -0.26 -15.80
C LEU A 219 0.62 0.77 -16.87
N ALA A 220 -0.04 0.33 -17.95
CA ALA A 220 -0.54 1.25 -18.98
C ALA A 220 -1.54 2.29 -18.43
N PHE A 221 -2.21 1.96 -17.32
CA PHE A 221 -3.27 2.75 -16.71
C PHE A 221 -2.83 3.53 -15.47
N ILE A 222 -1.54 3.48 -15.10
CA ILE A 222 -0.99 4.20 -13.95
C ILE A 222 0.15 5.10 -14.36
N ARG A 223 0.21 6.30 -13.79
CA ARG A 223 1.28 7.28 -14.01
C ARG A 223 1.65 7.98 -12.70
N MET A 224 2.86 8.53 -12.68
CA MET A 224 3.28 9.47 -11.65
C MET A 224 2.28 10.62 -11.53
N GLY A 225 1.87 10.96 -10.29
CA GLY A 225 0.92 12.01 -10.01
C GLY A 225 -0.56 11.61 -10.08
N ASP A 226 -0.90 10.37 -10.50
CA ASP A 226 -2.28 9.90 -10.49
C ASP A 226 -2.86 9.97 -9.06
N LYS A 227 -4.13 10.35 -8.96
CA LYS A 227 -4.82 10.44 -7.67
C LYS A 227 -5.06 9.06 -7.08
N VAL A 228 -4.81 8.95 -5.79
CA VAL A 228 -4.97 7.72 -5.02
C VAL A 228 -5.89 7.96 -3.84
N VAL A 229 -6.81 7.06 -3.60
CA VAL A 229 -7.62 7.01 -2.39
C VAL A 229 -7.16 5.83 -1.56
N ILE A 230 -6.81 6.07 -0.32
CA ILE A 230 -6.26 5.08 0.61
C ILE A 230 -7.23 4.90 1.76
N THR A 231 -7.72 3.68 1.92
CA THR A 231 -8.70 3.32 2.94
C THR A 231 -8.10 2.27 3.88
N PRO A 232 -7.90 2.58 5.18
CA PRO A 232 -7.41 1.60 6.14
C PRO A 232 -8.39 0.44 6.35
N TYR A 233 -7.88 -0.79 6.44
CA TYR A 233 -8.73 -1.94 6.79
C TYR A 233 -9.21 -1.91 8.23
N ALA A 234 -8.51 -1.20 9.11
CA ALA A 234 -8.93 -0.98 10.49
C ALA A 234 -10.19 -0.11 10.63
N GLY A 235 -10.70 0.41 9.50
CA GLY A 235 -11.81 1.37 9.48
C GLY A 235 -11.32 2.82 9.61
N GLY A 236 -12.25 3.77 9.50
CA GLY A 236 -11.98 5.20 9.57
C GLY A 236 -12.11 5.91 8.23
N ASP A 237 -11.55 7.12 8.17
CA ASP A 237 -11.60 7.99 7.00
C ASP A 237 -10.75 7.46 5.85
N ALA A 238 -11.16 7.74 4.62
CA ALA A 238 -10.32 7.57 3.45
C ALA A 238 -9.39 8.79 3.31
N PHE A 239 -8.15 8.56 2.87
CA PHE A 239 -7.13 9.59 2.69
C PHE A 239 -6.81 9.74 1.20
N GLU A 240 -6.67 10.97 0.77
CA GLU A 240 -6.22 11.27 -0.58
C GLU A 240 -4.70 11.31 -0.65
N GLY A 241 -4.18 10.87 -1.78
CA GLY A 241 -2.76 10.88 -2.08
C GLY A 241 -2.51 10.93 -3.58
N SER A 242 -1.26 10.78 -3.95
CA SER A 242 -0.83 10.70 -5.35
C SER A 242 0.30 9.70 -5.53
N VAL A 243 0.34 9.05 -6.68
CA VAL A 243 1.43 8.16 -7.07
C VAL A 243 2.74 8.96 -7.11
N SER A 244 3.70 8.56 -6.28
CA SER A 244 5.00 9.22 -6.12
C SER A 244 6.16 8.46 -6.75
N GLU A 245 6.05 7.14 -6.87
CA GLU A 245 7.12 6.30 -7.41
C GLU A 245 6.52 5.06 -8.08
N ILE A 246 7.06 4.69 -9.23
CA ILE A 246 6.77 3.42 -9.91
C ILE A 246 8.13 2.73 -10.09
N ASN A 247 8.31 1.56 -9.48
CA ASN A 247 9.54 0.80 -9.61
C ASN A 247 9.67 0.27 -11.05
N PRO A 248 10.80 0.50 -11.76
CA PRO A 248 10.98 0.00 -13.12
C PRO A 248 11.26 -1.52 -13.20
N LEU A 249 11.15 -2.25 -12.10
CA LEU A 249 11.38 -3.69 -12.03
C LEU A 249 10.07 -4.46 -11.84
N VAL A 250 9.84 -5.43 -12.71
CA VAL A 250 8.77 -6.44 -12.56
C VAL A 250 9.32 -7.61 -11.76
N ASP A 251 8.62 -8.04 -10.72
CA ASP A 251 9.01 -9.18 -9.92
C ASP A 251 8.67 -10.52 -10.59
N ALA A 252 9.09 -11.64 -9.96
CA ALA A 252 8.85 -12.99 -10.48
C ALA A 252 7.36 -13.37 -10.62
N ASN A 253 6.46 -12.63 -10.00
CA ASN A 253 5.01 -12.83 -10.07
C ASN A 253 4.32 -11.90 -11.09
N GLY A 254 5.07 -11.15 -11.89
CA GLY A 254 4.53 -10.18 -12.82
C GLY A 254 3.97 -8.92 -12.15
N MET A 255 4.45 -8.59 -10.93
CA MET A 255 3.99 -7.45 -10.15
C MET A 255 5.04 -6.33 -10.16
N VAL A 256 4.56 -5.09 -10.21
CA VAL A 256 5.39 -3.88 -10.08
C VAL A 256 5.05 -3.16 -8.78
N LYS A 257 6.07 -2.79 -8.03
CA LYS A 257 5.92 -2.01 -6.80
C LYS A 257 5.69 -0.55 -7.13
N VAL A 258 4.69 0.03 -6.47
CA VAL A 258 4.29 1.43 -6.61
C VAL A 258 4.18 2.04 -5.24
N LYS A 259 4.58 3.33 -5.12
CA LYS A 259 4.37 4.10 -3.91
C LYS A 259 3.45 5.29 -4.18
N ALA A 260 2.61 5.59 -3.23
CA ALA A 260 1.79 6.78 -3.23
C ALA A 260 2.05 7.61 -1.97
N LEU A 261 2.30 8.89 -2.15
CA LEU A 261 2.44 9.84 -1.04
C LEU A 261 1.07 10.17 -0.47
N VAL A 262 0.94 10.12 0.87
CA VAL A 262 -0.31 10.35 1.60
C VAL A 262 -0.11 11.42 2.67
N ASN A 263 -1.00 12.38 2.72
CA ASN A 263 -1.04 13.32 3.82
C ASN A 263 -2.16 12.94 4.80
N ALA A 264 -1.81 12.22 5.85
CA ALA A 264 -2.78 11.67 6.81
C ALA A 264 -2.86 12.46 8.14
N GLY A 265 -2.09 13.55 8.30
CA GLY A 265 -2.10 14.36 9.52
C GLY A 265 -1.83 13.59 10.82
N GLY A 266 -1.08 12.48 10.76
CA GLY A 266 -0.77 11.64 11.92
C GLY A 266 -1.82 10.58 12.27
N LYS A 267 -2.85 10.39 11.44
CA LYS A 267 -3.90 9.36 11.64
C LYS A 267 -3.50 7.97 11.12
N LEU A 268 -2.48 7.89 10.27
CA LEU A 268 -1.95 6.62 9.76
C LEU A 268 -0.65 6.26 10.46
N PHE A 269 -0.50 4.99 10.80
CA PHE A 269 0.72 4.44 11.39
C PHE A 269 1.44 3.55 10.40
N SER A 270 2.77 3.62 10.40
CA SER A 270 3.60 2.71 9.62
C SER A 270 3.30 1.26 10.00
N GLY A 271 3.09 0.40 9.00
CA GLY A 271 2.69 -0.99 9.17
C GLY A 271 1.19 -1.26 8.98
N MET A 272 0.32 -0.25 8.91
CA MET A 272 -1.11 -0.45 8.66
C MET A 272 -1.35 -1.01 7.26
N ASN A 273 -2.25 -1.99 7.18
CA ASN A 273 -2.74 -2.50 5.90
C ASN A 273 -3.87 -1.60 5.38
N VAL A 274 -3.84 -1.32 4.09
CA VAL A 274 -4.76 -0.40 3.43
C VAL A 274 -5.23 -0.96 2.10
N ARG A 275 -6.42 -0.55 1.69
CA ARG A 275 -6.88 -0.63 0.30
C ARG A 275 -6.47 0.64 -0.41
N VAL A 276 -5.82 0.50 -1.55
CA VAL A 276 -5.36 1.58 -2.41
C VAL A 276 -6.18 1.55 -3.70
N SER A 277 -6.87 2.65 -4.00
CA SER A 277 -7.61 2.84 -5.24
C SER A 277 -6.96 3.95 -6.04
N VAL A 278 -6.37 3.60 -7.18
CA VAL A 278 -5.78 4.56 -8.12
C VAL A 278 -6.83 4.96 -9.13
N ARG A 279 -7.13 6.24 -9.26
CA ARG A 279 -8.12 6.77 -10.21
C ARG A 279 -7.45 7.60 -11.27
N ARG A 280 -7.69 7.22 -12.52
CA ARG A 280 -7.18 7.94 -13.68
C ARG A 280 -8.28 8.20 -14.69
N SER A 281 -8.40 9.44 -15.13
CA SER A 281 -9.22 9.80 -16.27
C SER A 281 -8.62 9.26 -17.56
N LEU A 282 -9.46 8.58 -18.35
CA LEU A 282 -9.11 8.08 -19.69
C LEU A 282 -9.80 8.87 -20.81
N GLY A 283 -10.30 10.07 -20.45
CA GLY A 283 -10.99 10.98 -21.36
C GLY A 283 -12.45 10.61 -21.60
N GLU A 284 -13.10 11.37 -22.46
CA GLU A 284 -14.53 11.21 -22.75
C GLU A 284 -14.82 9.89 -23.48
N ARG A 285 -15.73 9.11 -22.91
CA ARG A 285 -16.20 7.80 -23.42
C ARG A 285 -17.71 7.71 -23.29
N LEU A 286 -18.32 6.84 -24.09
CA LEU A 286 -19.69 6.41 -23.85
C LEU A 286 -19.70 5.43 -22.70
N VAL A 287 -20.31 5.82 -21.58
CA VAL A 287 -20.28 5.06 -20.31
C VAL A 287 -21.69 4.76 -19.87
N ILE A 288 -21.94 3.49 -19.55
CA ILE A 288 -23.21 3.01 -19.02
C ILE A 288 -23.02 2.29 -17.68
N PRO A 289 -24.04 2.25 -16.81
CA PRO A 289 -24.01 1.37 -15.66
C PRO A 289 -23.90 -0.10 -16.08
N LYS A 290 -23.14 -0.90 -15.34
CA LYS A 290 -23.01 -2.35 -15.57
C LYS A 290 -24.38 -3.05 -15.54
N SER A 291 -25.34 -2.54 -14.77
CA SER A 291 -26.71 -3.05 -14.70
C SER A 291 -27.46 -2.96 -16.04
N ALA A 292 -27.05 -2.08 -16.94
CA ALA A 292 -27.66 -1.95 -18.26
C ALA A 292 -27.24 -3.09 -19.22
N VAL A 293 -26.12 -3.77 -18.94
CA VAL A 293 -25.59 -4.84 -19.80
C VAL A 293 -26.19 -6.17 -19.40
N VAL A 294 -26.80 -6.85 -20.35
CA VAL A 294 -27.41 -8.18 -20.18
C VAL A 294 -26.71 -9.18 -21.10
N LEU A 295 -26.42 -10.37 -20.60
CA LEU A 295 -25.91 -11.46 -21.41
C LEU A 295 -27.07 -12.22 -22.07
N ARG A 296 -27.06 -12.32 -23.41
CA ARG A 296 -28.02 -13.07 -24.20
C ARG A 296 -27.28 -13.94 -25.23
N SER A 297 -27.51 -15.24 -25.17
CA SER A 297 -26.85 -16.21 -26.09
C SER A 297 -25.32 -16.04 -26.17
N GLY A 298 -24.66 -15.74 -25.05
CA GLY A 298 -23.22 -15.52 -24.97
C GLY A 298 -22.71 -14.17 -25.47
N LYS A 299 -23.62 -13.26 -25.89
CA LYS A 299 -23.28 -11.90 -26.32
C LYS A 299 -23.77 -10.85 -25.32
N GLN A 300 -23.07 -9.74 -25.24
CA GLN A 300 -23.47 -8.58 -24.44
C GLN A 300 -24.49 -7.74 -25.20
N VAL A 301 -25.58 -7.40 -24.54
CA VAL A 301 -26.72 -6.67 -25.09
C VAL A 301 -27.10 -5.54 -24.16
N VAL A 302 -27.42 -4.41 -24.76
CA VAL A 302 -28.02 -3.25 -24.08
C VAL A 302 -29.33 -2.91 -24.77
N PHE A 303 -30.37 -2.67 -23.98
CA PHE A 303 -31.65 -2.22 -24.48
C PHE A 303 -31.70 -0.69 -24.54
N THR A 304 -32.13 -0.15 -25.67
CA THR A 304 -32.46 1.27 -25.84
C THR A 304 -33.95 1.44 -26.01
N LEU A 305 -34.48 2.55 -25.53
CA LEU A 305 -35.87 2.94 -25.69
C LEU A 305 -36.06 3.67 -27.02
N LYS A 306 -36.96 3.18 -27.88
CA LYS A 306 -37.37 3.87 -29.09
C LYS A 306 -38.87 3.67 -29.27
N ASP A 307 -39.63 4.74 -29.44
CA ASP A 307 -41.07 4.75 -29.67
C ASP A 307 -41.87 3.91 -28.64
N GLY A 308 -41.48 3.96 -27.36
CA GLY A 308 -42.13 3.18 -26.28
C GLY A 308 -41.74 1.69 -26.24
N LYS A 309 -40.80 1.25 -27.07
CA LYS A 309 -40.35 -0.13 -27.19
C LYS A 309 -38.87 -0.29 -26.85
N ALA A 310 -38.53 -1.45 -26.27
CA ALA A 310 -37.17 -1.84 -25.96
C ALA A 310 -36.46 -2.40 -27.19
N MET A 311 -35.49 -1.70 -27.71
CA MET A 311 -34.69 -2.12 -28.87
C MET A 311 -33.41 -2.80 -28.42
N TRP A 312 -33.17 -3.99 -28.86
CA TRP A 312 -32.00 -4.79 -28.56
C TRP A 312 -30.78 -4.30 -29.38
N ASN A 313 -29.68 -3.98 -28.70
CA ASN A 313 -28.42 -3.61 -29.35
C ASN A 313 -27.28 -4.49 -28.83
N TYR A 314 -26.53 -5.11 -29.75
CA TYR A 314 -25.29 -5.76 -29.41
C TYR A 314 -24.24 -4.70 -29.08
N VAL A 315 -23.47 -4.94 -28.03
CA VAL A 315 -22.40 -4.03 -27.60
C VAL A 315 -21.15 -4.81 -27.24
N ASN A 316 -20.00 -4.19 -27.45
CA ASN A 316 -18.74 -4.66 -26.89
C ASN A 316 -18.40 -3.74 -25.72
N THR A 317 -18.30 -4.29 -24.52
CA THR A 317 -17.84 -3.54 -23.35
C THR A 317 -16.32 -3.56 -23.31
N GLY A 318 -15.73 -2.40 -23.04
CA GLY A 318 -14.29 -2.23 -22.86
C GLY A 318 -13.90 -2.12 -21.39
N LEU A 319 -13.18 -1.04 -21.06
CA LEU A 319 -12.76 -0.74 -19.71
C LEU A 319 -13.96 -0.58 -18.77
N GLU A 320 -13.78 -1.05 -17.54
CA GLU A 320 -14.82 -0.99 -16.52
C GLU A 320 -14.25 -0.56 -15.15
N ASN A 321 -15.12 -0.02 -14.32
CA ASN A 321 -14.85 0.24 -12.90
C ASN A 321 -15.86 -0.53 -12.03
N ALA A 322 -16.01 -0.18 -10.76
CA ALA A 322 -16.91 -0.90 -9.84
C ALA A 322 -18.39 -0.90 -10.29
N ILE A 323 -18.85 0.19 -10.92
CA ILE A 323 -20.28 0.43 -11.20
C ILE A 323 -20.62 0.62 -12.69
N GLU A 324 -19.65 0.94 -13.52
CA GLU A 324 -19.82 1.38 -14.91
C GLU A 324 -18.87 0.68 -15.85
N CYS A 325 -19.24 0.63 -17.13
CA CYS A 325 -18.39 0.16 -18.22
C CYS A 325 -18.47 1.09 -19.43
N VAL A 326 -17.37 1.13 -20.17
CA VAL A 326 -17.29 1.82 -21.47
C VAL A 326 -17.89 0.90 -22.52
N VAL A 327 -18.75 1.45 -23.37
CA VAL A 327 -19.31 0.73 -24.50
C VAL A 327 -18.77 1.24 -25.84
N SER A 328 -18.78 0.37 -26.84
CA SER A 328 -18.38 0.72 -28.20
C SER A 328 -19.29 1.79 -28.81
N ASP A 329 -18.67 2.76 -29.48
CA ASP A 329 -19.32 3.90 -30.13
C ASP A 329 -19.50 3.60 -31.62
N LYS A 330 -20.76 3.40 -32.05
CA LYS A 330 -21.11 3.14 -33.45
C LYS A 330 -20.76 4.29 -34.40
N SER A 331 -20.53 5.47 -33.88
CA SER A 331 -20.09 6.60 -34.71
C SER A 331 -18.67 6.42 -35.28
N GLN A 332 -17.88 5.51 -34.70
CA GLN A 332 -16.52 5.24 -35.14
C GLN A 332 -16.49 4.26 -36.30
N LYS A 333 -15.65 4.57 -37.29
CA LYS A 333 -15.51 3.78 -38.52
C LYS A 333 -15.09 2.33 -38.22
N GLY A 334 -15.90 1.37 -38.72
CA GLY A 334 -15.61 -0.06 -38.58
C GLY A 334 -16.20 -0.70 -37.33
N ILE A 335 -16.99 0.00 -36.51
CA ILE A 335 -17.71 -0.54 -35.37
C ILE A 335 -19.18 -0.77 -35.75
N GLU A 336 -19.58 -2.04 -35.85
CA GLU A 336 -20.97 -2.43 -36.17
C GLU A 336 -21.81 -2.57 -34.88
N ASP A 337 -21.23 -3.12 -33.79
CA ASP A 337 -21.87 -3.33 -32.51
C ASP A 337 -21.53 -2.19 -31.56
N GLY A 338 -22.52 -1.56 -30.91
CA GLY A 338 -22.32 -0.45 -29.98
C GLY A 338 -23.54 0.45 -29.86
N LEU A 339 -23.35 1.64 -29.28
CA LEU A 339 -24.40 2.64 -29.06
C LEU A 339 -23.98 3.98 -29.68
N LEU A 340 -24.94 4.89 -29.84
CA LEU A 340 -24.69 6.27 -30.25
C LEU A 340 -24.89 7.22 -29.08
N GLU A 341 -24.17 8.34 -29.11
CA GLU A 341 -24.46 9.42 -28.18
C GLU A 341 -25.88 9.97 -28.41
N GLY A 342 -26.64 10.12 -27.34
CA GLY A 342 -28.06 10.49 -27.37
C GLY A 342 -29.02 9.32 -27.28
N ASP A 343 -28.57 8.08 -27.42
CA ASP A 343 -29.43 6.91 -27.20
C ASP A 343 -30.01 6.91 -25.80
N THR A 344 -31.27 6.55 -25.66
CA THR A 344 -31.93 6.37 -24.36
C THR A 344 -31.76 4.93 -23.90
N VAL A 345 -30.80 4.69 -23.00
CA VAL A 345 -30.44 3.35 -22.50
C VAL A 345 -31.33 2.94 -21.35
N ILE A 346 -31.85 1.72 -21.37
CA ILE A 346 -32.59 1.11 -20.25
C ILE A 346 -31.57 0.57 -19.24
N VAL A 347 -31.55 1.13 -18.04
CA VAL A 347 -30.56 0.81 -17.00
C VAL A 347 -31.05 -0.16 -15.93
N THR A 348 -32.39 -0.25 -15.74
CA THR A 348 -33.01 -1.25 -14.86
C THR A 348 -34.30 -1.77 -15.47
N GLY A 349 -34.77 -2.96 -15.03
CA GLY A 349 -35.93 -3.62 -15.62
C GLY A 349 -35.64 -4.42 -16.89
N ASN A 350 -34.38 -4.51 -17.29
CA ASN A 350 -33.91 -5.06 -18.58
C ASN A 350 -33.74 -6.57 -18.62
N LEU A 351 -33.73 -7.26 -17.46
CA LEU A 351 -33.40 -8.70 -17.40
C LEU A 351 -34.34 -9.61 -18.16
N ASN A 352 -35.66 -9.28 -18.21
CA ASN A 352 -36.70 -10.09 -18.85
C ASN A 352 -37.27 -9.48 -20.13
N LEU A 353 -36.64 -8.38 -20.64
CA LEU A 353 -37.11 -7.73 -21.85
C LEU A 353 -36.83 -8.57 -23.10
N ALA A 354 -37.80 -8.62 -24.00
CA ALA A 354 -37.64 -9.10 -25.36
C ALA A 354 -37.36 -7.91 -26.30
N HIS A 355 -36.89 -8.22 -27.51
CA HIS A 355 -36.78 -7.21 -28.57
C HIS A 355 -38.17 -6.70 -28.94
N GLU A 356 -38.33 -5.39 -29.09
CA GLU A 356 -39.61 -4.70 -29.36
C GLU A 356 -40.67 -4.82 -28.26
N ALA A 357 -40.34 -5.30 -27.07
CA ALA A 357 -41.25 -5.31 -25.96
C ALA A 357 -41.68 -3.88 -25.58
N GLU A 358 -43.00 -3.70 -25.33
CA GLU A 358 -43.51 -2.44 -24.81
C GLU A 358 -43.01 -2.21 -23.37
N VAL A 359 -42.55 -1.00 -23.09
CA VAL A 359 -41.98 -0.62 -21.79
C VAL A 359 -42.57 0.71 -21.32
N TYR A 360 -42.66 0.86 -20.00
CA TYR A 360 -43.13 2.05 -19.35
C TYR A 360 -41.95 2.65 -18.52
N VAL A 361 -41.65 3.90 -18.78
CA VAL A 361 -40.59 4.60 -18.04
C VAL A 361 -41.14 5.05 -16.70
N LYS A 362 -40.38 4.72 -15.65
CA LYS A 362 -40.71 5.06 -14.27
C LYS A 362 -40.16 6.43 -13.89
#